data_76364087129e30d0fa0ff9792c528278
#
_entry.id   76364087129e30d0fa0ff9792c528278
#
_cell.length_a   1.000
_cell.length_b   1.000
_cell.length_c   1.000
_cell.angle_alpha   90.00
_cell.angle_beta   90.00
_cell.angle_gamma   90.00
#
_symmetry.space_group_name_H-M   'P 1'
#
loop_
_entity.id
_entity.type
_entity.pdbx_description
1 polymer ?
#
loop_
_entity_poly.entity_id
_entity_poly.type
_entity_poly.pdbx_seq_one_letter_code
_entity_poly.pdbx_strand_id
1 'polypeptide(L)'
;MAGGGDVAAPKSHGKKGKKRRKGRRLGTRIDFTPLVDVAFLLLTFFMFTTSMSRPQTMEINLPPDPKVKVEVGESNLLILRVSDRGDFFWNIGLEAPARIAAADLRQFLREKAQSNPKLVVVLKIERSGKYAQMVSLIDEFGQSHIERFSLAPLLEQDKALMARAQ
;
A
#
# COMPACT_ATOMS: atom_id res chain seq x y z
N MET A 1 -26.94 -9.15 -121.52
CA MET A 1 -25.87 -10.12 -121.45
C MET A 1 -24.88 -9.56 -120.44
N ALA A 2 -24.34 -10.35 -119.62
CA ALA A 2 -23.34 -10.05 -118.65
C ALA A 2 -23.80 -9.50 -117.33
N GLY A 3 -23.74 -10.23 -116.45
CA GLY A 3 -23.72 -10.48 -115.09
C GLY A 3 -22.59 -9.79 -114.34
N GLY A 4 -22.88 -8.95 -113.40
CA GLY A 4 -21.98 -8.39 -112.49
C GLY A 4 -22.08 -9.08 -111.14
N GLY A 5 -21.04 -9.75 -110.79
CA GLY A 5 -20.94 -10.41 -109.46
C GLY A 5 -20.62 -9.37 -108.37
N ASP A 6 -21.43 -9.35 -107.42
CA ASP A 6 -21.28 -8.55 -106.20
C ASP A 6 -20.42 -9.31 -105.17
N VAL A 7 -19.20 -8.77 -104.96
CA VAL A 7 -18.28 -9.36 -103.98
C VAL A 7 -18.52 -8.70 -102.62
N ALA A 8 -19.15 -9.41 -101.75
CA ALA A 8 -19.40 -8.98 -100.43
C ALA A 8 -18.09 -8.93 -99.65
N ALA A 9 -17.76 -7.77 -99.06
CA ALA A 9 -16.63 -7.55 -98.17
C ALA A 9 -16.85 -8.27 -96.79
N PRO A 10 -15.78 -8.84 -96.19
CA PRO A 10 -15.91 -9.51 -94.91
C PRO A 10 -16.10 -8.49 -93.81
N LYS A 11 -17.17 -8.71 -93.02
CA LYS A 11 -17.46 -7.97 -91.77
C LYS A 11 -16.38 -8.27 -90.70
N SER A 12 -15.61 -7.23 -90.36
CA SER A 12 -14.70 -7.27 -89.28
C SER A 12 -15.43 -7.48 -87.93
N HIS A 13 -15.13 -8.60 -87.31
CA HIS A 13 -15.60 -8.89 -85.94
C HIS A 13 -14.82 -8.02 -84.98
N GLY A 14 -15.44 -6.96 -84.49
CA GLY A 14 -14.94 -6.14 -83.40
C GLY A 14 -14.75 -6.99 -82.13
N LYS A 15 -13.51 -7.21 -81.69
CA LYS A 15 -13.18 -7.80 -80.42
C LYS A 15 -13.75 -6.90 -79.31
N LYS A 16 -14.83 -7.37 -78.70
CA LYS A 16 -15.34 -6.81 -77.45
C LYS A 16 -14.24 -6.86 -76.40
N GLY A 17 -13.60 -5.76 -76.13
CA GLY A 17 -12.61 -5.59 -75.08
C GLY A 17 -13.29 -5.98 -73.73
N LYS A 18 -12.82 -7.05 -73.12
CA LYS A 18 -13.18 -7.38 -71.75
C LYS A 18 -12.80 -6.19 -70.85
N LYS A 19 -13.79 -5.42 -70.41
CA LYS A 19 -13.65 -4.44 -69.36
C LYS A 19 -13.10 -5.16 -68.13
N ARG A 20 -11.82 -5.04 -67.84
CA ARG A 20 -11.23 -5.45 -66.58
C ARG A 20 -11.99 -4.69 -65.50
N ARG A 21 -12.82 -5.44 -64.73
CA ARG A 21 -13.38 -4.93 -63.50
C ARG A 21 -12.22 -4.56 -62.61
N LYS A 22 -11.98 -3.27 -62.39
CA LYS A 22 -11.08 -2.75 -61.35
C LYS A 22 -11.56 -3.32 -60.07
N GLY A 23 -10.84 -4.27 -59.50
CA GLY A 23 -11.10 -4.81 -58.15
C GLY A 23 -11.19 -3.61 -57.20
N ARG A 24 -12.37 -3.41 -56.63
CA ARG A 24 -12.59 -2.43 -55.58
C ARG A 24 -11.67 -2.87 -54.43
N ARG A 25 -10.54 -2.16 -54.23
CA ARG A 25 -9.73 -2.36 -53.03
C ARG A 25 -10.62 -1.98 -51.87
N LEU A 26 -11.18 -2.97 -51.20
CA LEU A 26 -11.79 -2.83 -49.91
C LEU A 26 -10.65 -2.43 -48.98
N GLY A 27 -10.49 -1.15 -48.76
CA GLY A 27 -9.66 -0.66 -47.67
C GLY A 27 -10.25 -1.18 -46.38
N THR A 28 -9.66 -2.24 -45.85
CA THR A 28 -10.01 -2.76 -44.54
C THR A 28 -9.67 -1.66 -43.55
N ARG A 29 -10.65 -0.83 -43.22
CA ARG A 29 -10.50 0.06 -42.07
C ARG A 29 -10.52 -0.83 -40.86
N ILE A 30 -9.36 -1.05 -40.30
CA ILE A 30 -9.24 -1.73 -39.01
C ILE A 30 -9.83 -0.78 -37.97
N ASP A 31 -10.94 -1.17 -37.42
CA ASP A 31 -11.56 -0.44 -36.30
C ASP A 31 -10.83 -0.79 -35.01
N PHE A 32 -10.11 0.19 -34.48
CA PHE A 32 -9.34 0.05 -33.23
C PHE A 32 -10.21 0.30 -31.98
N THR A 33 -11.46 0.66 -32.14
CA THR A 33 -12.36 0.98 -31.02
C THR A 33 -12.42 -0.13 -29.97
N PRO A 34 -12.55 -1.42 -30.33
CA PRO A 34 -12.58 -2.49 -29.33
C PRO A 34 -11.25 -2.65 -28.60
N LEU A 35 -10.15 -2.37 -29.27
CA LEU A 35 -8.81 -2.48 -28.67
C LEU A 35 -8.58 -1.36 -27.63
N VAL A 36 -9.04 -0.16 -27.94
CA VAL A 36 -8.97 0.98 -27.02
C VAL A 36 -9.86 0.72 -25.78
N ASP A 37 -11.04 0.14 -25.97
CA ASP A 37 -11.94 -0.19 -24.86
C ASP A 37 -11.32 -1.20 -23.90
N VAL A 38 -10.71 -2.27 -24.42
CA VAL A 38 -9.98 -3.24 -23.59
C VAL A 38 -8.82 -2.57 -22.84
N ALA A 39 -8.09 -1.67 -23.49
CA ALA A 39 -7.00 -0.93 -22.84
C ALA A 39 -7.52 -0.03 -21.71
N PHE A 40 -8.65 0.64 -21.90
CA PHE A 40 -9.28 1.43 -20.85
C PHE A 40 -9.81 0.55 -19.69
N LEU A 41 -10.41 -0.58 -19.98
CA LEU A 41 -10.85 -1.51 -18.94
C LEU A 41 -9.68 -2.03 -18.09
N LEU A 42 -8.57 -2.38 -18.73
CA LEU A 42 -7.36 -2.78 -18.02
C LEU A 42 -6.81 -1.64 -17.16
N LEU A 43 -6.74 -0.43 -17.71
CA LEU A 43 -6.25 0.75 -16.99
C LEU A 43 -7.12 1.06 -15.76
N THR A 44 -8.43 1.07 -15.92
CA THR A 44 -9.37 1.30 -14.81
C THR A 44 -9.32 0.19 -13.77
N PHE A 45 -9.17 -1.06 -14.20
CA PHE A 45 -8.99 -2.20 -13.31
C PHE A 45 -7.71 -2.08 -12.47
N PHE A 46 -6.57 -1.80 -13.11
CA PHE A 46 -5.33 -1.59 -12.39
C PHE A 46 -5.36 -0.37 -11.46
N MET A 47 -5.99 0.72 -11.91
CA MET A 47 -6.15 1.90 -11.06
C MET A 47 -7.01 1.61 -9.84
N PHE A 48 -8.08 0.84 -10.00
CA PHE A 48 -8.94 0.43 -8.91
C PHE A 48 -8.23 -0.52 -7.94
N THR A 49 -7.56 -1.56 -8.46
CA THR A 49 -6.82 -2.52 -7.63
C THR A 49 -5.66 -1.87 -6.87
N THR A 50 -4.90 -0.97 -7.50
CA THR A 50 -3.83 -0.24 -6.83
C THR A 50 -4.36 0.76 -5.80
N SER A 51 -5.52 1.37 -6.02
CA SER A 51 -6.16 2.27 -5.06
C SER A 51 -6.65 1.53 -3.81
N MET A 52 -7.16 0.30 -3.96
CA MET A 52 -7.56 -0.55 -2.82
C MET A 52 -6.37 -1.20 -2.11
N SER A 53 -5.25 -1.33 -2.80
CA SER A 53 -4.02 -1.96 -2.28
C SER A 53 -3.15 -0.98 -1.50
N ARG A 54 -3.72 0.10 -0.95
CA ARG A 54 -2.96 0.93 0.00
C ARG A 54 -2.72 0.08 1.24
N PRO A 55 -1.51 -0.46 1.44
CA PRO A 55 -1.18 -0.98 2.74
C PRO A 55 -1.36 0.21 3.69
N GLN A 56 -2.10 0.03 4.76
CA GLN A 56 -2.02 0.93 5.89
C GLN A 56 -0.61 0.75 6.49
N THR A 57 0.37 1.30 5.80
CA THR A 57 1.69 1.46 6.39
C THR A 57 1.48 2.49 7.49
N MET A 58 1.42 2.01 8.71
CA MET A 58 1.64 2.88 9.86
C MET A 58 2.98 3.58 9.59
N GLU A 59 2.95 4.87 9.38
CA GLU A 59 4.16 5.67 9.37
C GLU A 59 4.73 5.60 10.78
N ILE A 60 5.62 4.66 10.98
CA ILE A 60 6.44 4.61 12.19
C ILE A 60 7.42 5.76 12.02
N ASN A 61 7.07 6.92 12.55
CA ASN A 61 8.01 8.02 12.70
C ASN A 61 9.06 7.61 13.72
N LEU A 62 10.05 6.86 13.27
CA LEU A 62 11.29 6.72 14.04
C LEU A 62 11.99 8.08 13.97
N PRO A 63 12.21 8.75 15.09
CA PRO A 63 13.05 9.93 15.10
C PRO A 63 14.42 9.53 14.54
N PRO A 64 14.94 10.23 13.53
CA PRO A 64 16.20 9.87 12.86
C PRO A 64 17.44 10.01 13.76
N ASP A 65 17.28 10.55 14.95
CA ASP A 65 18.39 10.79 15.87
C ASP A 65 17.93 10.62 17.33
N PRO A 66 18.63 9.81 18.15
CA PRO A 66 18.32 9.71 19.58
C PRO A 66 18.54 11.00 20.35
N LYS A 67 19.03 12.06 19.69
CA LYS A 67 19.29 13.39 20.25
C LYS A 67 18.16 14.39 19.99
N VAL A 68 17.18 14.09 19.17
CA VAL A 68 16.01 14.94 19.04
C VAL A 68 15.17 14.77 20.31
N LYS A 69 15.42 15.65 21.27
CA LYS A 69 14.52 15.89 22.39
C LYS A 69 13.23 16.45 21.79
N VAL A 70 12.28 15.57 21.50
CA VAL A 70 10.91 16.00 21.34
C VAL A 70 10.54 16.60 22.69
N GLU A 71 10.25 17.90 22.74
CA GLU A 71 9.71 18.55 23.93
C GLU A 71 8.27 18.03 24.18
N VAL A 72 8.18 16.74 24.45
CA VAL A 72 6.97 16.14 24.99
C VAL A 72 7.03 16.44 26.47
N GLY A 73 6.03 17.17 26.99
CA GLY A 73 5.93 17.35 28.43
C GLY A 73 6.02 15.99 29.10
N GLU A 74 6.86 15.87 30.13
CA GLU A 74 7.12 14.58 30.82
C GLU A 74 5.85 13.84 31.24
N SER A 75 4.79 14.59 31.54
CA SER A 75 3.48 14.04 31.88
C SER A 75 2.74 13.36 30.73
N ASN A 76 3.15 13.63 29.47
CA ASN A 76 2.52 13.09 28.26
C ASN A 76 3.31 11.92 27.67
N LEU A 77 4.44 11.56 28.27
CA LEU A 77 5.32 10.52 27.80
C LEU A 77 5.09 9.23 28.56
N LEU A 78 4.46 8.25 27.92
CA LEU A 78 4.31 6.88 28.43
C LEU A 78 5.43 6.01 27.86
N ILE A 79 6.27 5.48 28.71
CA ILE A 79 7.30 4.54 28.32
C ILE A 79 6.84 3.13 28.64
N LEU A 80 6.69 2.30 27.62
CA LEU A 80 6.36 0.89 27.74
C LEU A 80 7.60 0.06 27.42
N ARG A 81 8.04 -0.75 28.36
CA ARG A 81 9.18 -1.65 28.21
C ARG A 81 8.72 -3.09 28.18
N VAL A 82 9.30 -3.87 27.30
CA VAL A 82 9.02 -5.29 27.15
C VAL A 82 10.28 -6.08 27.41
N SER A 83 10.20 -6.96 28.40
CA SER A 83 11.25 -7.91 28.73
C SER A 83 11.33 -9.03 27.68
N ASP A 84 12.46 -9.72 27.62
CA ASP A 84 12.66 -10.96 26.87
C ASP A 84 11.68 -12.08 27.22
N ARG A 85 11.21 -12.09 28.48
CA ARG A 85 10.21 -13.03 29.00
C ARG A 85 8.77 -12.68 28.63
N GLY A 86 8.54 -11.47 28.06
CA GLY A 86 7.21 -10.97 27.73
C GLY A 86 6.51 -10.24 28.89
N ASP A 87 7.24 -9.85 29.92
CA ASP A 87 6.71 -8.99 30.97
C ASP A 87 6.68 -7.54 30.52
N PHE A 88 5.62 -6.84 30.89
CA PHE A 88 5.40 -5.45 30.54
C PHE A 88 5.63 -4.54 31.75
N PHE A 89 6.41 -3.49 31.53
CA PHE A 89 6.67 -2.44 32.50
C PHE A 89 6.37 -1.08 31.89
N TRP A 90 5.69 -0.24 32.63
CA TRP A 90 5.32 1.08 32.17
C TRP A 90 5.68 2.15 33.19
N ASN A 91 5.94 3.36 32.72
CA ASN A 91 6.04 4.56 33.55
C ASN A 91 5.66 5.80 32.73
N ILE A 92 5.29 6.87 33.43
CA ILE A 92 5.06 8.20 32.85
C ILE A 92 6.26 9.08 33.20
N GLY A 93 6.84 9.71 32.20
CA GLY A 93 8.00 10.58 32.39
C GLY A 93 9.15 9.90 33.12
N LEU A 94 9.55 10.46 34.25
CA LEU A 94 10.66 9.98 35.08
C LEU A 94 10.24 9.11 36.27
N GLU A 95 8.97 8.73 36.37
CA GLU A 95 8.49 7.88 37.44
C GLU A 95 9.13 6.49 37.44
N ALA A 96 9.10 5.81 38.59
CA ALA A 96 9.57 4.44 38.65
C ALA A 96 8.69 3.50 37.82
N PRO A 97 9.27 2.54 37.10
CA PRO A 97 8.49 1.61 36.30
C PRO A 97 7.63 0.72 37.18
N ALA A 98 6.38 0.53 36.74
CA ALA A 98 5.43 -0.39 37.37
C ALA A 98 5.16 -1.56 36.42
N ARG A 99 5.00 -2.77 36.98
CA ARG A 99 4.66 -3.96 36.21
C ARG A 99 3.16 -3.97 35.89
N ILE A 100 2.81 -4.42 34.67
CA ILE A 100 1.44 -4.63 34.24
C ILE A 100 1.28 -6.02 33.62
N ALA A 101 0.16 -6.68 33.89
CA ALA A 101 -0.14 -7.95 33.27
C ALA A 101 -0.53 -7.76 31.79
N ALA A 102 -0.19 -8.73 30.95
CA ALA A 102 -0.52 -8.68 29.53
C ALA A 102 -2.04 -8.58 29.28
N ALA A 103 -2.85 -9.19 30.14
CA ALA A 103 -4.31 -9.14 30.04
C ALA A 103 -4.88 -7.74 30.25
N ASP A 104 -4.26 -6.95 31.12
CA ASP A 104 -4.74 -5.63 31.53
C ASP A 104 -4.17 -4.52 30.62
N LEU A 105 -3.15 -4.82 29.81
CA LEU A 105 -2.45 -3.85 29.00
C LEU A 105 -3.38 -3.08 28.06
N ARG A 106 -4.31 -3.78 27.42
CA ARG A 106 -5.28 -3.17 26.49
C ARG A 106 -6.17 -2.15 27.17
N GLN A 107 -6.75 -2.54 28.30
CA GLN A 107 -7.63 -1.65 29.06
C GLN A 107 -6.85 -0.44 29.57
N PHE A 108 -5.67 -0.66 30.09
CA PHE A 108 -4.77 0.40 30.56
C PHE A 108 -4.40 1.40 29.45
N LEU A 109 -4.00 0.91 28.29
CA LEU A 109 -3.63 1.78 27.15
C LEU A 109 -4.82 2.62 26.69
N ARG A 110 -6.01 2.02 26.60
CA ARG A 110 -7.24 2.72 26.24
C ARG A 110 -7.61 3.80 27.26
N GLU A 111 -7.52 3.51 28.54
CA GLU A 111 -7.78 4.47 29.61
C GLU A 111 -6.81 5.65 29.55
N LYS A 112 -5.50 5.38 29.36
CA LYS A 112 -4.49 6.42 29.26
C LYS A 112 -4.65 7.25 27.99
N ALA A 113 -4.99 6.65 26.85
CA ALA A 113 -5.27 7.37 25.61
C ALA A 113 -6.50 8.29 25.73
N GLN A 114 -7.56 7.83 26.41
CA GLN A 114 -8.76 8.65 26.65
C GLN A 114 -8.49 9.80 27.62
N SER A 115 -7.69 9.55 28.66
CA SER A 115 -7.35 10.56 29.66
C SER A 115 -6.42 11.66 29.10
N ASN A 116 -5.58 11.32 28.10
CA ASN A 116 -4.62 12.25 27.56
C ASN A 116 -4.51 12.14 26.02
N PRO A 117 -5.22 13.02 25.28
CA PRO A 117 -5.16 13.02 23.80
C PRO A 117 -3.79 13.38 23.23
N LYS A 118 -2.90 13.94 24.05
CA LYS A 118 -1.51 14.28 23.66
C LYS A 118 -0.49 13.21 24.04
N LEU A 119 -0.97 12.04 24.47
CA LEU A 119 -0.12 10.94 24.89
C LEU A 119 0.82 10.50 23.76
N VAL A 120 2.08 10.37 24.09
CA VAL A 120 3.11 9.79 23.23
C VAL A 120 3.61 8.51 23.90
N VAL A 121 3.54 7.39 23.21
CA VAL A 121 4.00 6.11 23.73
C VAL A 121 5.37 5.78 23.15
N VAL A 122 6.36 5.55 24.03
CA VAL A 122 7.67 5.03 23.62
C VAL A 122 7.73 3.56 23.98
N LEU A 123 7.71 2.72 22.96
CA LEU A 123 7.85 1.28 23.12
C LEU A 123 9.33 0.90 23.09
N LYS A 124 9.84 0.37 24.20
CA LYS A 124 11.21 -0.12 24.31
C LYS A 124 11.19 -1.64 24.31
N ILE A 125 11.76 -2.23 23.29
CA ILE A 125 11.85 -3.69 23.11
C ILE A 125 13.31 -4.10 23.00
N GLU A 126 13.63 -5.26 23.57
CA GLU A 126 14.92 -5.88 23.39
C GLU A 126 15.11 -6.35 21.95
N ARG A 127 16.32 -6.18 21.40
CA ARG A 127 16.65 -6.60 20.03
C ARG A 127 16.50 -8.09 19.80
N SER A 128 16.65 -8.89 20.83
CA SER A 128 16.42 -10.34 20.83
C SER A 128 14.95 -10.73 20.96
N GLY A 129 14.06 -9.75 21.24
CA GLY A 129 12.64 -9.96 21.40
C GLY A 129 11.97 -10.51 20.15
N LYS A 130 10.90 -11.29 20.34
CA LYS A 130 10.16 -11.89 19.24
C LYS A 130 9.47 -10.79 18.42
N TYR A 131 9.77 -10.71 17.14
CA TYR A 131 9.12 -9.79 16.20
C TYR A 131 7.58 -9.83 16.30
N ALA A 132 7.02 -11.02 16.50
CA ALA A 132 5.58 -11.21 16.67
C ALA A 132 5.02 -10.43 17.87
N GLN A 133 5.76 -10.30 18.97
CA GLN A 133 5.32 -9.51 20.13
C GLN A 133 5.30 -8.01 19.81
N MET A 134 6.30 -7.53 19.08
CA MET A 134 6.34 -6.13 18.63
C MET A 134 5.14 -5.80 17.75
N VAL A 135 4.84 -6.66 16.76
CA VAL A 135 3.69 -6.46 15.86
C VAL A 135 2.39 -6.46 16.65
N SER A 136 2.20 -7.44 17.57
CA SER A 136 0.99 -7.50 18.39
C SER A 136 0.78 -6.25 19.25
N LEU A 137 1.86 -5.64 19.73
CA LEU A 137 1.77 -4.39 20.50
C LEU A 137 1.43 -3.19 19.64
N ILE A 138 1.96 -3.13 18.43
CA ILE A 138 1.61 -2.07 17.46
C ILE A 138 0.13 -2.16 17.09
N ASP A 139 -0.38 -3.37 16.87
CA ASP A 139 -1.80 -3.60 16.62
C ASP A 139 -2.66 -3.16 17.83
N GLU A 140 -2.16 -3.42 19.04
CA GLU A 140 -2.83 -2.99 20.27
C GLU A 140 -2.90 -1.46 20.39
N PHE A 141 -1.84 -0.76 20.01
CA PHE A 141 -1.85 0.71 19.95
C PHE A 141 -2.89 1.22 18.96
N GLY A 142 -2.99 0.62 17.77
CA GLY A 142 -4.02 0.96 16.79
C GLY A 142 -5.44 0.77 17.34
N GLN A 143 -5.71 -0.34 18.03
CA GLN A 143 -7.01 -0.65 18.64
C GLN A 143 -7.34 0.29 19.82
N SER A 144 -6.32 0.82 20.49
CA SER A 144 -6.45 1.76 21.60
C SER A 144 -6.45 3.23 21.16
N HIS A 145 -6.48 3.50 19.85
CA HIS A 145 -6.44 4.86 19.26
C HIS A 145 -5.19 5.67 19.65
N ILE A 146 -4.07 5.00 19.86
CA ILE A 146 -2.78 5.64 20.10
C ILE A 146 -2.10 5.90 18.77
N GLU A 147 -2.19 7.14 18.27
CA GLU A 147 -1.61 7.55 16.99
C GLU A 147 -0.13 7.94 17.10
N ARG A 148 0.30 8.35 18.30
CA ARG A 148 1.65 8.85 18.53
C ARG A 148 2.46 7.83 19.32
N PHE A 149 3.24 7.05 18.62
CA PHE A 149 4.18 6.14 19.27
C PHE A 149 5.53 6.13 18.58
N SER A 150 6.55 5.73 19.30
CA SER A 150 7.93 5.59 18.81
C SER A 150 8.51 4.27 19.30
N LEU A 151 9.37 3.67 18.51
CA LEU A 151 10.09 2.46 18.87
C LEU A 151 11.52 2.82 19.25
N ALA A 152 11.98 2.29 20.36
CA ALA A 152 13.35 2.47 20.82
C ALA A 152 13.95 1.14 21.27
N PRO A 153 15.25 0.94 21.15
CA PRO A 153 15.89 -0.25 21.70
C PRO A 153 15.90 -0.18 23.23
N LEU A 154 15.72 -1.33 23.86
CA LEU A 154 15.88 -1.47 25.31
C LEU A 154 17.37 -1.36 25.65
N LEU A 155 17.72 -0.42 26.50
CA LEU A 155 19.10 -0.20 26.94
C LEU A 155 19.35 -0.96 28.26
N GLU A 156 20.62 -1.20 28.60
CA GLU A 156 20.99 -1.85 29.88
C GLU A 156 20.48 -1.07 31.11
N GLN A 157 20.39 0.25 31.02
CA GLN A 157 19.79 1.09 32.07
C GLN A 157 18.30 0.77 32.29
N ASP A 158 17.57 0.50 31.19
CA ASP A 158 16.15 0.12 31.27
C ASP A 158 15.98 -1.24 31.93
N LYS A 159 16.88 -2.20 31.67
CA LYS A 159 16.90 -3.53 32.33
C LYS A 159 17.13 -3.40 33.83
N ALA A 160 18.06 -2.55 34.24
CA ALA A 160 18.31 -2.27 35.65
C ALA A 160 17.09 -1.65 36.35
N LEU A 161 16.36 -0.77 35.66
CA LEU A 161 15.13 -0.18 36.18
C LEU A 161 13.99 -1.22 36.32
N MET A 162 13.84 -2.10 35.34
CA MET A 162 12.85 -3.18 35.40
C MET A 162 13.15 -4.20 36.52
N ALA A 163 14.42 -4.50 36.75
CA ALA A 163 14.84 -5.41 37.83
C ALA A 163 14.50 -4.86 39.24
N ARG A 164 14.40 -3.54 39.38
CA ARG A 164 14.01 -2.90 40.66
C ARG A 164 12.49 -2.84 40.85
N ALA A 165 11.72 -3.07 39.78
CA ALA A 165 10.26 -3.00 39.78
C ALA A 165 9.57 -4.38 39.90
N GLN A 166 10.36 -5.45 40.11
CA GLN A 166 9.88 -6.81 40.28
C GLN A 166 9.33 -7.08 41.68
#